data_86f86669c076c6f94b778c2d5f8c1351
#
_entry.id   86f86669c076c6f94b778c2d5f8c1351
#
_cell.length_a   1.000
_cell.length_b   1.000
_cell.length_c   1.000
_cell.angle_alpha   90.00
_cell.angle_beta   90.00
_cell.angle_gamma   90.00
#
_symmetry.space_group_name_H-M   'P 1'
#
loop_
_entity.id
_entity.type
_entity.pdbx_description
1 polymer ?
#
loop_
_entity_poly.entity_id
_entity_poly.type
_entity_poly.pdbx_seq_one_letter_code
_entity_poly.pdbx_strand_id
1 'polypeptide(L)'
;MTKENKVLTIDIGGENLKMAEFHYPETGGMVMHAFAFRKMVREEGESSRDMFSRYYNELIAEGGFTATNVRLSLSSQNSFQRLSKLPPVLGNRDAIDRLIEFEASQTMPYAIEDIEWGYQLLYHEWDEMVPEEQEDGSIAEISVHRSENEALFIAMKSDDVVPFTEVIEDSGKVVLSVDAAPVALFNAAMAAQIKDDECALLVNIGGGATSLMIADKHRVFMRNIPTAGESVTAQIAREFSIDANQAEDFKRRYGFVALGGAYEEPESELASKISKITRNVMTRLHGEISRSVSLWRAQHGGSAPTRILLAGGGSTMQYTTEFFNEKLRIPAEYLNTFPLIGIGSGVDKNLLQSVAPMSQALIGLGLRELGHAPLDISLLPKVIKKQFDLNSRKPFLYAAVGTLISSLLIFVFGLMLLRTHEQNRVAAIQQDVVKAENETKKIQQLNSELLNLQGQFDESMNFLRDRNTWARMISEIQRKMPANVWLVALEYDGDRKLNTVDTGESLGGEEDGMNLNKADDPNKRMPLKNISNLQNITKVRLVGYARDNHDDGGASINAFIEALRKESPEAPSFFDVNNVNLNRNRVDGVYNLSYFEIILTLKEQLRK
;
A
#
# COMPACT_ATOMS: atom_id res chain seq x y z
N MET A 1 -15.21 7.68 2.85
CA MET A 1 -15.07 9.13 3.13
C MET A 1 -15.64 9.86 1.94
N THR A 2 -16.67 10.64 2.13
CA THR A 2 -17.15 11.59 1.11
C THR A 2 -16.00 12.52 0.77
N LYS A 3 -15.63 12.61 -0.51
CA LYS A 3 -14.57 13.50 -0.97
C LYS A 3 -14.99 14.92 -0.59
N GLU A 4 -14.25 15.56 0.30
CA GLU A 4 -14.54 16.94 0.67
C GLU A 4 -14.27 17.81 -0.56
N ASN A 5 -15.30 18.50 -1.06
CA ASN A 5 -15.19 19.31 -2.28
C ASN A 5 -14.47 20.66 -2.05
N LYS A 6 -13.62 20.73 -1.03
CA LYS A 6 -12.89 21.94 -0.64
C LYS A 6 -11.53 21.59 -0.05
N VAL A 7 -10.57 22.50 -0.22
CA VAL A 7 -9.23 22.38 0.35
C VAL A 7 -8.75 23.75 0.84
N LEU A 8 -8.05 23.77 1.95
CA LEU A 8 -7.33 24.92 2.44
C LEU A 8 -5.88 24.86 1.92
N THR A 9 -5.47 25.86 1.17
CA THR A 9 -4.08 26.01 0.75
C THR A 9 -3.39 27.04 1.62
N ILE A 10 -2.19 26.73 2.07
CA ILE A 10 -1.38 27.57 2.95
C ILE A 10 -0.01 27.76 2.30
N ASP A 11 0.43 29.00 2.15
CA ASP A 11 1.77 29.30 1.65
C ASP A 11 2.54 30.10 2.71
N ILE A 12 3.57 29.45 3.27
CA ILE A 12 4.47 30.04 4.27
C ILE A 12 5.69 30.57 3.56
N GLY A 13 5.69 31.87 3.31
CA GLY A 13 6.86 32.62 2.81
C GLY A 13 7.85 32.94 3.92
N GLY A 14 8.96 33.58 3.57
CA GLY A 14 9.96 34.06 4.56
C GLY A 14 9.38 35.05 5.56
N GLU A 15 8.50 35.98 5.09
CA GLU A 15 7.93 37.06 5.91
C GLU A 15 6.40 37.05 5.95
N ASN A 16 5.73 36.19 5.18
CA ASN A 16 4.29 36.31 5.00
C ASN A 16 3.63 34.93 5.05
N LEU A 17 2.49 34.87 5.72
CA LEU A 17 1.57 33.76 5.70
C LEU A 17 0.38 34.10 4.79
N LYS A 18 0.09 33.23 3.86
CA LYS A 18 -1.04 33.35 2.93
C LYS A 18 -1.89 32.10 3.02
N MET A 19 -3.19 32.28 3.04
CA MET A 19 -4.14 31.17 3.14
C MET A 19 -5.29 31.40 2.17
N ALA A 20 -5.72 30.36 1.47
CA ALA A 20 -6.91 30.40 0.62
C ALA A 20 -7.70 29.09 0.72
N GLU A 21 -9.00 29.19 0.83
CA GLU A 21 -9.89 28.05 0.74
C GLU A 21 -10.48 27.97 -0.67
N PHE A 22 -10.25 26.84 -1.33
CA PHE A 22 -10.79 26.57 -2.66
C PHE A 22 -11.92 25.56 -2.58
N HIS A 23 -12.99 25.83 -3.32
CA HIS A 23 -14.10 24.91 -3.55
C HIS A 23 -14.06 24.39 -4.98
N TYR A 24 -14.41 23.13 -5.17
CA TYR A 24 -14.40 22.44 -6.45
C TYR A 24 -15.84 22.07 -6.84
N PRO A 25 -16.52 22.93 -7.63
CA PRO A 25 -17.90 22.66 -8.08
C PRO A 25 -17.95 21.39 -8.94
N GLU A 26 -19.07 20.69 -8.91
CA GLU A 26 -19.30 19.52 -9.79
C GLU A 26 -19.25 19.87 -11.28
N THR A 27 -19.49 21.12 -11.62
CA THR A 27 -19.38 21.65 -12.99
C THR A 27 -17.93 21.79 -13.47
N GLY A 28 -16.97 21.51 -12.60
CA GLY A 28 -15.54 21.63 -12.85
C GLY A 28 -14.99 23.01 -12.48
N GLY A 29 -13.65 23.08 -12.47
CA GLY A 29 -12.93 24.29 -12.09
C GLY A 29 -12.69 24.42 -10.59
N MET A 30 -12.23 25.62 -10.20
CA MET A 30 -11.82 25.94 -8.84
C MET A 30 -12.25 27.36 -8.48
N VAL A 31 -12.86 27.54 -7.31
CA VAL A 31 -13.33 28.84 -6.82
C VAL A 31 -12.67 29.15 -5.48
N MET A 32 -11.96 30.26 -5.39
CA MET A 32 -11.44 30.79 -4.13
C MET A 32 -12.59 31.36 -3.31
N HIS A 33 -12.90 30.72 -2.19
CA HIS A 33 -14.03 31.09 -1.33
C HIS A 33 -13.65 32.01 -0.19
N ALA A 34 -12.46 31.82 0.38
CA ALA A 34 -11.88 32.67 1.41
C ALA A 34 -10.39 32.90 1.10
N PHE A 35 -9.89 34.05 1.52
CA PHE A 35 -8.48 34.42 1.37
C PHE A 35 -8.05 35.23 2.58
N ALA A 36 -6.84 34.97 3.08
CA ALA A 36 -6.21 35.76 4.14
C ALA A 36 -4.72 35.95 3.88
N PHE A 37 -4.21 37.06 4.30
CA PHE A 37 -2.81 37.43 4.20
C PHE A 37 -2.36 38.10 5.51
N ARG A 38 -1.18 37.71 6.01
CA ARG A 38 -0.58 38.30 7.18
C ARG A 38 0.93 38.40 7.02
N LYS A 39 1.50 39.58 7.30
CA LYS A 39 2.94 39.71 7.47
C LYS A 39 3.33 39.14 8.83
N MET A 40 4.27 38.22 8.83
CA MET A 40 4.80 37.60 10.03
C MET A 40 6.01 38.41 10.54
N VAL A 41 6.01 38.74 11.79
CA VAL A 41 7.13 39.38 12.48
C VAL A 41 7.51 38.49 13.64
N ARG A 42 8.78 38.08 13.66
CA ARG A 42 9.32 37.25 14.72
C ARG A 42 9.56 38.05 15.96
N GLU A 43 9.11 37.59 17.11
CA GLU A 43 9.43 38.15 18.42
C GLU A 43 10.79 37.62 18.89
N GLU A 44 11.40 38.33 19.84
CA GLU A 44 12.72 37.96 20.37
C GLU A 44 12.64 36.60 21.08
N GLY A 45 13.46 35.65 20.64
CA GLY A 45 13.47 34.28 21.18
C GLY A 45 12.36 33.35 20.65
N GLU A 46 11.47 33.84 19.79
CA GLU A 46 10.36 33.03 19.23
C GLU A 46 10.88 32.03 18.20
N SER A 47 10.46 30.78 18.34
CA SER A 47 10.75 29.74 17.33
C SER A 47 9.92 29.96 16.05
N SER A 48 10.34 29.36 14.93
CA SER A 48 9.55 29.38 13.69
C SER A 48 8.18 28.69 13.85
N ARG A 49 8.12 27.65 14.68
CA ARG A 49 6.88 26.93 15.03
C ARG A 49 5.91 27.85 15.78
N ASP A 50 6.40 28.54 16.82
CA ASP A 50 5.55 29.40 17.67
C ASP A 50 5.04 30.59 16.87
N MET A 51 5.92 31.24 16.09
CA MET A 51 5.54 32.32 15.18
C MET A 51 4.45 31.88 14.21
N PHE A 52 4.63 30.73 13.55
CA PHE A 52 3.63 30.21 12.63
C PHE A 52 2.33 29.87 13.36
N SER A 53 2.39 29.19 14.51
CA SER A 53 1.22 28.83 15.31
C SER A 53 0.40 30.05 15.68
N ARG A 54 1.05 31.14 16.10
CA ARG A 54 0.39 32.41 16.46
C ARG A 54 -0.39 32.96 15.28
N TYR A 55 0.26 33.20 14.16
CA TYR A 55 -0.39 33.77 12.97
C TYR A 55 -1.40 32.85 12.31
N TYR A 56 -1.13 31.54 12.32
CA TYR A 56 -2.05 30.55 11.79
C TYR A 56 -3.37 30.52 12.56
N ASN A 57 -3.30 30.50 13.89
CA ASN A 57 -4.50 30.49 14.74
C ASN A 57 -5.30 31.79 14.63
N GLU A 58 -4.63 32.94 14.53
CA GLU A 58 -5.28 34.23 14.26
C GLU A 58 -6.08 34.15 12.93
N LEU A 59 -5.42 33.72 11.84
CA LEU A 59 -6.05 33.67 10.52
C LEU A 59 -7.16 32.61 10.41
N ILE A 60 -7.02 31.50 11.10
CA ILE A 60 -8.10 30.48 11.16
C ILE A 60 -9.32 31.07 11.88
N ALA A 61 -9.14 31.80 12.94
CA ALA A 61 -10.22 32.42 13.70
C ALA A 61 -10.94 33.54 12.92
N GLU A 62 -10.19 34.33 12.17
CA GLU A 62 -10.71 35.49 11.43
C GLU A 62 -11.23 35.12 10.03
N GLY A 63 -10.61 34.14 9.37
CA GLY A 63 -10.74 33.93 7.93
C GLY A 63 -11.93 33.07 7.48
N GLY A 64 -12.71 32.47 8.40
CA GLY A 64 -13.87 31.64 8.06
C GLY A 64 -13.52 30.36 7.29
N PHE A 65 -12.30 29.83 7.44
CA PHE A 65 -11.83 28.61 6.79
C PHE A 65 -12.48 27.37 7.40
N THR A 66 -13.17 26.61 6.56
CA THR A 66 -13.98 25.46 6.98
C THR A 66 -13.44 24.12 6.48
N ALA A 67 -12.52 24.13 5.51
CA ALA A 67 -11.91 22.91 4.97
C ALA A 67 -11.09 22.18 6.04
N THR A 68 -11.22 20.87 6.09
CA THR A 68 -10.41 19.99 6.96
C THR A 68 -9.11 19.58 6.29
N ASN A 69 -9.12 19.45 4.96
CA ASN A 69 -7.96 19.08 4.16
C ASN A 69 -7.08 20.30 3.87
N VAL A 70 -5.78 20.14 4.07
CA VAL A 70 -4.79 21.20 3.90
C VAL A 70 -3.71 20.78 2.92
N ARG A 71 -3.33 21.70 2.03
CA ARG A 71 -2.10 21.63 1.24
C ARG A 71 -1.19 22.77 1.61
N LEU A 72 0.05 22.45 1.94
CA LEU A 72 1.02 23.39 2.47
C LEU A 72 2.12 23.66 1.45
N SER A 73 2.52 24.91 1.29
CA SER A 73 3.71 25.34 0.58
C SER A 73 4.69 25.99 1.56
N LEU A 74 5.93 25.58 1.51
CA LEU A 74 7.02 26.11 2.32
C LEU A 74 8.00 26.92 1.48
N SER A 75 8.53 27.99 2.06
CA SER A 75 9.54 28.84 1.41
C SER A 75 10.71 28.03 0.88
N SER A 76 11.16 28.37 -0.33
CA SER A 76 12.28 27.70 -0.97
C SER A 76 13.65 27.98 -0.34
N GLN A 77 13.75 28.93 0.60
CA GLN A 77 15.03 29.39 1.15
C GLN A 77 15.90 28.22 1.67
N ASN A 78 15.27 27.24 2.32
CA ASN A 78 15.93 26.06 2.88
C ASN A 78 15.71 24.81 2.04
N SER A 79 15.10 24.91 0.84
CA SER A 79 14.89 23.75 -0.01
C SER A 79 16.09 23.47 -0.91
N PHE A 80 16.44 22.21 -1.00
CA PHE A 80 17.42 21.69 -1.96
C PHE A 80 16.68 21.13 -3.16
N GLN A 81 17.17 21.46 -4.37
CA GLN A 81 16.61 20.96 -5.65
C GLN A 81 17.74 20.45 -6.51
N ARG A 82 17.56 19.28 -7.07
CA ARG A 82 18.55 18.65 -7.95
C ARG A 82 17.87 17.87 -9.06
N LEU A 83 18.30 18.12 -10.28
CA LEU A 83 17.98 17.29 -11.43
C LEU A 83 19.16 16.34 -11.67
N SER A 84 18.91 15.03 -11.64
CA SER A 84 19.89 13.98 -11.88
C SER A 84 19.50 13.14 -13.07
N LYS A 85 20.45 12.86 -13.96
CA LYS A 85 20.28 11.89 -15.03
C LYS A 85 20.33 10.49 -14.48
N LEU A 86 19.38 9.66 -14.87
CA LEU A 86 19.29 8.28 -14.45
C LEU A 86 19.71 7.36 -15.60
N PRO A 87 20.38 6.22 -15.30
CA PRO A 87 20.60 5.21 -16.31
C PRO A 87 19.25 4.67 -16.81
N PRO A 88 19.16 4.20 -18.06
CA PRO A 88 17.95 3.57 -18.57
C PRO A 88 17.66 2.31 -17.74
N VAL A 89 16.64 2.36 -16.90
CA VAL A 89 16.17 1.23 -16.08
C VAL A 89 14.99 0.58 -16.78
N LEU A 90 15.24 -0.55 -17.40
CA LEU A 90 14.20 -1.44 -17.90
C LEU A 90 13.81 -2.39 -16.75
N GLY A 91 12.61 -2.25 -16.19
CA GLY A 91 12.12 -3.29 -15.34
C GLY A 91 11.29 -2.92 -14.12
N ASN A 92 11.40 -3.70 -13.09
CA ASN A 92 10.62 -3.76 -11.88
C ASN A 92 10.66 -2.44 -11.09
N ARG A 93 9.51 -2.00 -10.60
CA ARG A 93 9.33 -0.82 -9.74
C ARG A 93 10.30 -0.80 -8.56
N ASP A 94 10.51 -1.95 -7.93
CA ASP A 94 11.44 -2.08 -6.78
C ASP A 94 12.91 -1.78 -7.16
N ALA A 95 13.30 -1.98 -8.41
CA ALA A 95 14.63 -1.64 -8.89
C ALA A 95 14.78 -0.13 -9.11
N ILE A 96 13.71 0.49 -9.61
CA ILE A 96 13.64 1.95 -9.77
C ILE A 96 13.69 2.62 -8.40
N ASP A 97 12.89 2.17 -7.44
CA ASP A 97 12.85 2.75 -6.09
C ASP A 97 14.23 2.67 -5.41
N ARG A 98 14.94 1.53 -5.51
CA ARG A 98 16.31 1.39 -4.98
C ARG A 98 17.32 2.31 -5.68
N LEU A 99 17.22 2.45 -6.99
CA LEU A 99 18.08 3.37 -7.74
C LEU A 99 17.85 4.81 -7.30
N ILE A 100 16.59 5.20 -7.12
CA ILE A 100 16.20 6.53 -6.65
C ILE A 100 16.72 6.80 -5.24
N GLU A 101 16.56 5.84 -4.32
CA GLU A 101 17.09 5.97 -2.95
C GLU A 101 18.62 6.09 -2.95
N PHE A 102 19.30 5.28 -3.78
CA PHE A 102 20.73 5.37 -3.93
C PHE A 102 21.16 6.74 -4.47
N GLU A 103 20.55 7.20 -5.57
CA GLU A 103 20.85 8.49 -6.18
C GLU A 103 20.55 9.66 -5.23
N ALA A 104 19.43 9.58 -4.49
CA ALA A 104 19.10 10.53 -3.45
C ALA A 104 20.19 10.60 -2.38
N SER A 105 20.67 9.44 -1.90
CA SER A 105 21.71 9.38 -0.85
C SER A 105 23.05 9.99 -1.29
N GLN A 106 23.38 9.91 -2.58
CA GLN A 106 24.60 10.49 -3.15
C GLN A 106 24.48 11.99 -3.45
N THR A 107 23.27 12.43 -3.72
CA THR A 107 23.00 13.77 -4.27
C THR A 107 22.61 14.78 -3.19
N MET A 108 21.93 14.30 -2.12
CA MET A 108 21.46 15.17 -1.04
C MET A 108 22.61 15.65 -0.16
N PRO A 109 22.61 16.94 0.25
CA PRO A 109 23.65 17.49 1.11
C PRO A 109 23.49 17.14 2.58
N TYR A 110 22.47 16.37 2.94
CA TYR A 110 22.12 15.99 4.30
C TYR A 110 21.84 14.49 4.36
N ALA A 111 21.90 13.89 5.56
CA ALA A 111 21.49 12.50 5.75
C ALA A 111 19.98 12.34 5.44
N ILE A 112 19.62 11.23 4.80
CA ILE A 112 18.24 10.98 4.36
C ILE A 112 17.26 10.89 5.54
N GLU A 113 17.75 10.55 6.72
CA GLU A 113 16.99 10.46 7.95
C GLU A 113 16.55 11.85 8.47
N ASP A 114 17.36 12.88 8.20
CA ASP A 114 17.18 14.25 8.71
C ASP A 114 16.39 15.14 7.76
N ILE A 115 15.94 14.58 6.63
CA ILE A 115 15.24 15.34 5.59
C ILE A 115 13.89 14.72 5.24
N GLU A 116 12.97 15.60 4.89
CA GLU A 116 11.77 15.26 4.13
C GLU A 116 12.06 15.52 2.65
N TRP A 117 11.86 14.51 1.82
CA TRP A 117 12.17 14.60 0.41
C TRP A 117 11.16 13.88 -0.46
N GLY A 118 11.13 14.29 -1.70
CA GLY A 118 10.34 13.67 -2.76
C GLY A 118 11.04 13.80 -4.09
N TYR A 119 10.57 13.04 -5.05
CA TYR A 119 11.11 13.07 -6.41
C TYR A 119 10.00 12.90 -7.43
N GLN A 120 10.31 13.29 -8.66
CA GLN A 120 9.51 12.95 -9.83
C GLN A 120 10.42 12.50 -10.95
N LEU A 121 10.05 11.40 -11.59
CA LEU A 121 10.70 10.95 -12.82
C LEU A 121 10.21 11.80 -13.99
N LEU A 122 11.16 12.26 -14.78
CA LEU A 122 10.93 13.01 -16.01
C LEU A 122 11.48 12.16 -17.14
N TYR A 123 10.66 11.93 -18.13
CA TYR A 123 11.00 11.12 -19.29
C TYR A 123 10.98 11.99 -20.53
N HIS A 124 12.09 11.98 -21.25
CA HIS A 124 12.28 12.79 -22.45
C HIS A 124 12.59 11.90 -23.63
N GLU A 125 11.89 12.14 -24.73
CA GLU A 125 12.20 11.54 -26.03
C GLU A 125 12.36 12.65 -27.06
N TRP A 126 13.37 12.54 -27.88
CA TRP A 126 13.57 13.46 -28.99
C TRP A 126 14.31 12.78 -30.14
N ASP A 127 14.12 13.29 -31.31
CA ASP A 127 14.88 12.87 -32.47
C ASP A 127 16.05 13.82 -32.69
N GLU A 128 17.26 13.28 -32.70
CA GLU A 128 18.50 14.01 -32.91
C GLU A 128 19.01 13.74 -34.35
N MET A 129 19.24 14.81 -35.12
CA MET A 129 19.91 14.68 -36.39
C MET A 129 21.40 14.53 -36.17
N VAL A 130 21.92 13.35 -36.49
CA VAL A 130 23.34 13.00 -36.30
C VAL A 130 23.97 12.81 -37.69
N PRO A 131 25.12 13.45 -37.97
CA PRO A 131 25.83 13.20 -39.21
C PRO A 131 26.38 11.78 -39.26
N GLU A 132 26.00 11.02 -40.27
CA GLU A 132 26.52 9.69 -40.56
C GLU A 132 27.27 9.71 -41.91
N GLU A 133 28.50 9.19 -41.88
CA GLU A 133 29.31 9.03 -43.09
C GLU A 133 28.80 7.81 -43.87
N GLN A 134 28.34 8.04 -45.11
CA GLN A 134 27.86 6.98 -45.99
C GLN A 134 29.03 6.26 -46.65
N GLU A 135 28.80 5.06 -47.18
CA GLU A 135 29.82 4.23 -47.84
C GLU A 135 30.50 4.93 -49.06
N ASP A 136 29.86 5.96 -49.60
CA ASP A 136 30.39 6.77 -50.70
C ASP A 136 31.22 7.98 -50.22
N GLY A 137 31.43 8.14 -48.91
CA GLY A 137 32.15 9.26 -48.28
C GLY A 137 31.34 10.56 -48.19
N SER A 138 30.07 10.53 -48.49
CA SER A 138 29.15 11.66 -48.23
C SER A 138 28.64 11.64 -46.80
N ILE A 139 28.41 12.82 -46.23
CA ILE A 139 27.80 12.94 -44.87
C ILE A 139 26.30 13.18 -45.05
N ALA A 140 25.49 12.23 -44.58
CA ALA A 140 24.04 12.39 -44.53
C ALA A 140 23.61 12.61 -43.07
N GLU A 141 22.61 13.44 -42.86
CA GLU A 141 21.97 13.58 -41.53
C GLU A 141 20.93 12.49 -41.36
N ILE A 142 21.11 11.64 -40.37
CA ILE A 142 20.14 10.63 -39.95
C ILE A 142 19.43 11.05 -38.67
N SER A 143 18.15 10.75 -38.56
CA SER A 143 17.38 10.94 -37.33
C SER A 143 17.61 9.77 -36.41
N VAL A 144 18.21 10.03 -35.26
CA VAL A 144 18.41 9.04 -34.19
C VAL A 144 17.46 9.34 -33.04
N HIS A 145 16.59 8.40 -32.74
CA HIS A 145 15.69 8.53 -31.60
C HIS A 145 16.49 8.41 -30.27
N ARG A 146 16.40 9.43 -29.44
CA ARG A 146 17.03 9.50 -28.12
C ARG A 146 15.97 9.48 -27.05
N SER A 147 16.28 8.81 -25.94
CA SER A 147 15.48 8.86 -24.73
C SER A 147 16.38 9.09 -23.53
N GLU A 148 15.93 9.90 -22.60
CA GLU A 148 16.66 10.21 -21.37
C GLU A 148 15.70 10.17 -20.18
N ASN A 149 16.13 9.52 -19.11
CA ASN A 149 15.43 9.51 -17.83
C ASN A 149 16.14 10.46 -16.87
N GLU A 150 15.41 11.39 -16.31
CA GLU A 150 15.89 12.27 -15.26
C GLU A 150 15.01 12.13 -14.00
N ALA A 151 15.56 12.42 -12.84
CA ALA A 151 14.81 12.57 -11.61
C ALA A 151 15.01 13.97 -11.06
N LEU A 152 13.92 14.68 -10.84
CA LEU A 152 13.92 15.93 -10.09
C LEU A 152 13.72 15.60 -8.61
N PHE A 153 14.77 15.82 -7.83
CA PHE A 153 14.75 15.66 -6.37
C PHE A 153 14.51 17.01 -5.69
N ILE A 154 13.66 17.01 -4.68
CA ILE A 154 13.43 18.16 -3.80
C ILE A 154 13.49 17.66 -2.37
N ALA A 155 14.20 18.40 -1.53
CA ALA A 155 14.37 18.08 -0.12
C ALA A 155 14.38 19.34 0.76
N MET A 156 13.94 19.17 2.00
CA MET A 156 14.07 20.15 3.08
C MET A 156 14.43 19.41 4.37
N LYS A 157 15.08 20.09 5.31
CA LYS A 157 15.32 19.51 6.63
C LYS A 157 13.99 19.20 7.32
N SER A 158 13.92 18.08 8.05
CA SER A 158 12.73 17.72 8.82
C SER A 158 12.34 18.82 9.82
N ASP A 159 13.33 19.50 10.41
CA ASP A 159 13.13 20.63 11.32
C ASP A 159 12.44 21.84 10.64
N ASP A 160 12.57 21.98 9.32
CA ASP A 160 11.93 23.04 8.53
C ASP A 160 10.53 22.65 8.02
N VAL A 161 10.10 21.39 8.21
CA VAL A 161 8.84 20.86 7.69
C VAL A 161 7.91 20.39 8.81
N VAL A 162 8.40 19.52 9.68
CA VAL A 162 7.60 18.86 10.71
C VAL A 162 6.87 19.83 11.63
N PRO A 163 7.54 20.89 12.18
CA PRO A 163 6.89 21.80 13.11
C PRO A 163 5.65 22.50 12.54
N PHE A 164 5.64 22.79 11.24
CA PHE A 164 4.49 23.42 10.57
C PHE A 164 3.34 22.44 10.36
N THR A 165 3.65 21.19 10.01
CA THR A 165 2.62 20.15 9.83
C THR A 165 1.97 19.79 11.16
N GLU A 166 2.74 19.71 12.24
CA GLU A 166 2.22 19.44 13.59
C GLU A 166 1.21 20.51 14.03
N VAL A 167 1.52 21.81 13.87
CA VAL A 167 0.60 22.89 14.22
C VAL A 167 -0.73 22.78 13.47
N ILE A 168 -0.69 22.40 12.18
CA ILE A 168 -1.89 22.23 11.38
C ILE A 168 -2.69 21.00 11.85
N GLU A 169 -2.03 19.87 12.13
CA GLU A 169 -2.67 18.64 12.62
C GLU A 169 -3.24 18.81 14.03
N ASP A 170 -2.54 19.53 14.92
CA ASP A 170 -3.00 19.88 16.28
C ASP A 170 -4.30 20.71 16.23
N SER A 171 -4.54 21.45 15.15
CA SER A 171 -5.80 22.18 14.92
C SER A 171 -6.96 21.29 14.43
N GLY A 172 -6.73 19.97 14.29
CA GLY A 172 -7.72 19.01 13.83
C GLY A 172 -7.85 18.95 12.30
N LYS A 173 -6.95 19.57 11.55
CA LYS A 173 -6.91 19.51 10.08
C LYS A 173 -5.96 18.41 9.61
N VAL A 174 -6.09 18.00 8.35
CA VAL A 174 -5.32 16.91 7.73
C VAL A 174 -4.42 17.47 6.64
N VAL A 175 -3.11 17.32 6.79
CA VAL A 175 -2.14 17.79 5.79
C VAL A 175 -2.04 16.75 4.67
N LEU A 176 -2.55 17.05 3.48
CA LEU A 176 -2.52 16.16 2.31
C LEU A 176 -1.18 16.18 1.58
N SER A 177 -0.55 17.35 1.48
CA SER A 177 0.76 17.52 0.84
C SER A 177 1.51 18.69 1.43
N VAL A 178 2.83 18.59 1.38
CA VAL A 178 3.76 19.69 1.65
C VAL A 178 4.62 19.89 0.42
N ASP A 179 4.52 21.04 -0.21
CA ASP A 179 5.27 21.39 -1.41
C ASP A 179 6.39 22.37 -1.06
N ALA A 180 7.51 22.31 -1.77
CA ALA A 180 8.36 23.48 -1.85
C ALA A 180 7.68 24.54 -2.74
N ALA A 181 7.71 25.80 -2.34
CA ALA A 181 7.02 26.89 -3.04
C ALA A 181 7.30 26.95 -4.57
N PRO A 182 8.50 26.64 -5.06
CA PRO A 182 8.77 26.59 -6.51
C PRO A 182 7.90 25.56 -7.24
N VAL A 183 7.60 24.40 -6.60
CA VAL A 183 6.75 23.36 -7.23
C VAL A 183 5.33 23.86 -7.39
N ALA A 184 4.75 24.39 -6.33
CA ALA A 184 3.40 24.93 -6.38
C ALA A 184 3.29 26.07 -7.40
N LEU A 185 4.26 26.98 -7.40
CA LEU A 185 4.30 28.09 -8.34
C LEU A 185 4.47 27.62 -9.79
N PHE A 186 5.33 26.64 -10.02
CA PHE A 186 5.53 26.04 -11.35
C PHE A 186 4.24 25.42 -11.88
N ASN A 187 3.53 24.65 -11.06
CA ASN A 187 2.25 24.05 -11.44
C ASN A 187 1.22 25.11 -11.82
N ALA A 188 1.17 26.23 -11.08
CA ALA A 188 0.30 27.35 -11.42
C ALA A 188 0.68 28.02 -12.73
N ALA A 189 1.98 28.24 -12.98
CA ALA A 189 2.48 28.86 -14.18
C ALA A 189 2.25 28.01 -15.44
N MET A 190 2.49 26.71 -15.34
CA MET A 190 2.23 25.75 -16.43
C MET A 190 0.74 25.74 -16.81
N ALA A 191 -0.14 25.76 -15.82
CA ALA A 191 -1.57 25.78 -16.08
C ALA A 191 -2.08 27.11 -16.67
N ALA A 192 -1.41 28.23 -16.34
CA ALA A 192 -1.90 29.55 -16.69
C ALA A 192 -1.31 30.14 -17.97
N GLN A 193 0.01 30.08 -18.12
CA GLN A 193 0.70 30.93 -19.08
C GLN A 193 1.81 30.25 -19.89
N ILE A 194 2.38 29.14 -19.40
CA ILE A 194 3.44 28.44 -20.13
C ILE A 194 2.81 27.55 -21.19
N LYS A 195 3.21 27.77 -22.46
CA LYS A 195 2.73 27.00 -23.59
C LYS A 195 3.65 25.82 -23.90
N ASP A 196 3.11 24.79 -24.54
CA ASP A 196 3.84 23.57 -24.86
C ASP A 196 5.00 23.76 -25.83
N ASP A 197 4.98 24.83 -26.67
CA ASP A 197 5.96 25.11 -27.69
C ASP A 197 6.98 26.20 -27.31
N GLU A 198 6.97 26.66 -26.06
CA GLU A 198 7.89 27.70 -25.59
C GLU A 198 8.81 27.20 -24.45
N CYS A 199 9.97 27.85 -24.32
CA CYS A 199 10.80 27.78 -23.15
C CYS A 199 10.57 29.03 -22.30
N ALA A 200 10.06 28.85 -21.07
CA ALA A 200 9.77 29.95 -20.17
C ALA A 200 10.76 29.98 -18.99
N LEU A 201 11.12 31.19 -18.61
CA LEU A 201 11.93 31.47 -17.41
C LEU A 201 11.03 32.07 -16.33
N LEU A 202 10.71 31.31 -15.31
CA LEU A 202 9.94 31.77 -14.15
C LEU A 202 10.90 32.20 -13.04
N VAL A 203 10.78 33.46 -12.59
CA VAL A 203 11.62 34.06 -11.56
C VAL A 203 10.74 34.54 -10.42
N ASN A 204 10.78 33.82 -9.31
CA ASN A 204 10.05 34.17 -8.09
C ASN A 204 11.00 34.86 -7.11
N ILE A 205 10.96 36.18 -7.04
CA ILE A 205 11.78 36.97 -6.12
C ILE A 205 11.06 37.08 -4.76
N GLY A 206 11.44 36.23 -3.81
CA GLY A 206 10.91 36.20 -2.47
C GLY A 206 11.58 37.22 -1.53
N GLY A 207 11.39 37.01 -0.21
CA GLY A 207 12.12 37.73 0.83
C GLY A 207 13.57 37.25 0.95
N GLY A 208 13.78 35.99 1.35
CA GLY A 208 15.08 35.42 1.64
C GLY A 208 15.78 34.75 0.44
N ALA A 209 15.04 34.25 -0.54
CA ALA A 209 15.59 33.60 -1.73
C ALA A 209 14.78 33.91 -2.98
N THR A 210 15.44 33.83 -4.14
CA THR A 210 14.80 33.83 -5.45
C THR A 210 14.79 32.41 -5.99
N SER A 211 13.60 31.90 -6.31
CA SER A 211 13.45 30.62 -6.99
C SER A 211 13.44 30.86 -8.49
N LEU A 212 14.37 30.20 -9.17
CA LEU A 212 14.47 30.18 -10.62
C LEU A 212 13.97 28.86 -11.14
N MET A 213 13.08 28.89 -12.13
CA MET A 213 12.60 27.72 -12.84
C MET A 213 12.69 27.99 -14.33
N ILE A 214 13.24 27.05 -15.08
CA ILE A 214 13.27 27.07 -16.53
C ILE A 214 12.54 25.82 -16.99
N ALA A 215 11.57 26.00 -17.86
CA ALA A 215 10.80 24.87 -18.40
C ALA A 215 10.60 25.02 -19.92
N ASP A 216 10.77 23.93 -20.60
CA ASP A 216 10.29 23.73 -21.96
C ASP A 216 9.29 22.53 -21.97
N LYS A 217 8.82 22.14 -23.14
CA LYS A 217 7.81 21.08 -23.34
C LYS A 217 8.09 19.80 -22.53
N HIS A 218 9.36 19.45 -22.31
CA HIS A 218 9.74 18.13 -21.82
C HIS A 218 10.60 18.18 -20.58
N ARG A 219 11.14 19.34 -20.23
CA ARG A 219 12.17 19.47 -19.21
C ARG A 219 11.86 20.59 -18.24
N VAL A 220 12.26 20.41 -17.00
CA VAL A 220 12.20 21.42 -15.95
C VAL A 220 13.52 21.47 -15.20
N PHE A 221 14.02 22.67 -15.02
CA PHE A 221 15.19 22.96 -14.20
C PHE A 221 14.79 23.92 -13.09
N MET A 222 15.17 23.63 -11.87
CA MET A 222 14.88 24.46 -10.71
C MET A 222 16.16 24.76 -9.94
N ARG A 223 16.30 26.01 -9.49
CA ARG A 223 17.41 26.43 -8.65
C ARG A 223 17.00 27.55 -7.71
N ASN A 224 17.51 27.52 -6.48
CA ASN A 224 17.39 28.64 -5.56
C ASN A 224 18.65 29.51 -5.61
N ILE A 225 18.42 30.81 -5.60
CA ILE A 225 19.45 31.85 -5.59
C ILE A 225 19.31 32.62 -4.28
N PRO A 226 20.36 32.69 -3.43
CA PRO A 226 20.29 33.35 -2.14
C PRO A 226 20.42 34.89 -2.25
N THR A 227 19.79 35.47 -3.27
CA THR A 227 19.71 36.89 -3.53
C THR A 227 18.25 37.24 -3.75
N ALA A 228 17.66 38.05 -2.87
CA ALA A 228 16.24 38.37 -2.88
C ALA A 228 15.96 39.72 -2.15
N GLY A 229 14.72 39.94 -1.77
CA GLY A 229 14.31 41.18 -1.10
C GLY A 229 15.11 41.57 0.16
N GLU A 230 15.41 40.59 1.02
CA GLU A 230 16.23 40.76 2.21
C GLU A 230 17.67 41.19 1.89
N SER A 231 18.20 40.77 0.76
CA SER A 231 19.53 41.21 0.30
C SER A 231 19.58 42.69 0.02
N VAL A 232 18.46 43.28 -0.44
CA VAL A 232 18.32 44.74 -0.61
C VAL A 232 18.21 45.41 0.75
N THR A 233 17.35 44.89 1.63
CA THR A 233 17.17 45.40 2.98
C THR A 233 18.48 45.40 3.77
N ALA A 234 19.22 44.28 3.75
CA ALA A 234 20.51 44.16 4.42
C ALA A 234 21.58 45.15 3.86
N GLN A 235 21.56 45.40 2.55
CA GLN A 235 22.47 46.34 1.93
C GLN A 235 22.12 47.79 2.32
N ILE A 236 20.83 48.15 2.38
CA ILE A 236 20.34 49.44 2.84
C ILE A 236 20.71 49.63 4.34
N ALA A 237 20.42 48.64 5.18
CA ALA A 237 20.76 48.68 6.61
C ALA A 237 22.25 48.96 6.84
N ARG A 238 23.10 48.30 6.06
CA ARG A 238 24.56 48.45 6.12
C ARG A 238 25.02 49.85 5.65
N GLU A 239 24.48 50.33 4.53
CA GLU A 239 24.88 51.59 3.94
C GLU A 239 24.48 52.79 4.81
N PHE A 240 23.29 52.74 5.40
CA PHE A 240 22.76 53.80 6.23
C PHE A 240 23.00 53.58 7.73
N SER A 241 23.61 52.45 8.13
CA SER A 241 23.84 52.09 9.55
C SER A 241 22.55 52.12 10.39
N ILE A 242 21.45 51.59 9.84
CA ILE A 242 20.13 51.52 10.47
C ILE A 242 19.72 50.06 10.71
N ASP A 243 18.74 49.88 11.56
CA ASP A 243 18.19 48.53 11.79
C ASP A 243 17.42 47.97 10.57
N ALA A 244 17.19 46.64 10.58
CA ALA A 244 16.56 45.95 9.47
C ALA A 244 15.11 46.42 9.20
N ASN A 245 14.35 46.80 10.22
CA ASN A 245 12.98 47.27 10.07
C ASN A 245 12.94 48.65 9.40
N GLN A 246 13.82 49.57 9.82
CA GLN A 246 13.96 50.88 9.19
C GLN A 246 14.45 50.75 7.74
N ALA A 247 15.38 49.85 7.48
CA ALA A 247 15.86 49.56 6.13
C ALA A 247 14.76 48.97 5.23
N GLU A 248 13.91 48.10 5.77
CA GLU A 248 12.75 47.55 5.06
C GLU A 248 11.73 48.64 4.72
N ASP A 249 11.46 49.57 5.67
CA ASP A 249 10.60 50.73 5.43
C ASP A 249 11.19 51.64 4.34
N PHE A 250 12.48 51.87 4.37
CA PHE A 250 13.16 52.65 3.34
C PHE A 250 13.06 51.99 1.98
N LYS A 251 13.31 50.69 1.90
CA LYS A 251 13.14 49.89 0.68
C LYS A 251 11.71 50.02 0.11
N ARG A 252 10.70 49.92 0.97
CA ARG A 252 9.29 49.99 0.52
C ARG A 252 8.87 51.36 0.06
N ARG A 253 9.38 52.43 0.73
CA ARG A 253 8.98 53.80 0.39
C ARG A 253 9.75 54.40 -0.78
N TYR A 254 11.03 54.07 -0.90
CA TYR A 254 11.96 54.72 -1.81
C TYR A 254 12.63 53.75 -2.79
N GLY A 255 12.36 52.42 -2.64
CA GLY A 255 13.02 51.40 -3.45
C GLY A 255 12.40 51.27 -4.81
N PHE A 256 13.22 51.33 -5.82
CA PHE A 256 12.93 50.95 -7.21
C PHE A 256 14.22 50.50 -7.89
N VAL A 257 14.11 49.83 -9.02
CA VAL A 257 15.28 49.38 -9.76
C VAL A 257 15.68 50.47 -10.74
N ALA A 258 16.76 51.20 -10.44
CA ALA A 258 17.24 52.24 -11.33
C ALA A 258 17.61 51.68 -12.71
N LEU A 259 17.09 52.22 -13.77
CA LEU A 259 17.37 51.85 -15.15
C LEU A 259 18.67 52.50 -15.65
N GLY A 260 19.28 51.95 -16.72
CA GLY A 260 20.43 52.52 -17.38
C GLY A 260 20.01 53.57 -18.41
N GLY A 261 20.91 54.50 -18.79
CA GLY A 261 20.67 55.42 -19.88
C GLY A 261 19.88 56.70 -19.52
N ALA A 262 18.81 57.01 -20.23
CA ALA A 262 18.04 58.27 -20.11
C ALA A 262 17.07 58.27 -18.88
N TYR A 263 17.42 57.64 -17.82
CA TYR A 263 16.65 57.58 -16.59
C TYR A 263 16.80 58.91 -15.83
N GLU A 264 15.68 59.57 -15.51
CA GLU A 264 15.67 60.74 -14.64
C GLU A 264 16.03 60.36 -13.22
N GLU A 265 17.11 60.93 -12.68
CA GLU A 265 17.44 60.73 -11.25
C GLU A 265 16.31 61.31 -10.37
N PRO A 266 15.87 60.58 -9.34
CA PRO A 266 14.84 61.10 -8.44
C PRO A 266 15.33 62.37 -7.74
N GLU A 267 14.42 63.30 -7.47
CA GLU A 267 14.72 64.55 -6.74
C GLU A 267 15.27 64.29 -5.33
N SER A 268 14.90 63.14 -4.72
CA SER A 268 15.38 62.76 -3.40
C SER A 268 16.72 62.02 -3.50
N GLU A 269 17.76 62.59 -2.87
CA GLU A 269 19.08 61.96 -2.74
C GLU A 269 19.00 60.61 -2.06
N LEU A 270 18.07 60.44 -1.07
CA LEU A 270 17.82 59.18 -0.39
C LEU A 270 17.27 58.13 -1.37
N ALA A 271 16.28 58.50 -2.16
CA ALA A 271 15.70 57.60 -3.15
C ALA A 271 16.74 57.22 -4.23
N SER A 272 17.59 58.16 -4.66
CA SER A 272 18.69 57.89 -5.60
C SER A 272 19.70 56.86 -5.03
N LYS A 273 20.12 57.00 -3.78
CA LYS A 273 21.03 56.05 -3.12
C LYS A 273 20.39 54.66 -2.98
N ILE A 274 19.12 54.59 -2.52
CA ILE A 274 18.41 53.32 -2.34
C ILE A 274 18.20 52.62 -3.67
N SER A 275 17.82 53.36 -4.72
CA SER A 275 17.62 52.76 -6.04
C SER A 275 18.93 52.20 -6.67
N LYS A 276 20.06 52.87 -6.41
CA LYS A 276 21.39 52.36 -6.84
C LYS A 276 21.78 51.10 -6.08
N ILE A 277 21.50 51.02 -4.77
CA ILE A 277 21.67 49.80 -3.95
C ILE A 277 20.81 48.67 -4.51
N THR A 278 19.54 48.96 -4.74
CA THR A 278 18.59 47.99 -5.31
C THR A 278 19.08 47.47 -6.66
N ARG A 279 19.49 48.38 -7.56
CA ARG A 279 20.04 47.98 -8.87
C ARG A 279 21.28 47.09 -8.74
N ASN A 280 22.17 47.37 -7.79
CA ASN A 280 23.36 46.53 -7.56
C ASN A 280 23.00 45.11 -7.14
N VAL A 281 22.00 44.96 -6.26
CA VAL A 281 21.50 43.63 -5.85
C VAL A 281 20.84 42.93 -7.02
N MET A 282 19.98 43.61 -7.79
CA MET A 282 19.31 43.06 -8.97
C MET A 282 20.31 42.71 -10.07
N THR A 283 21.42 43.43 -10.22
CA THR A 283 22.49 43.06 -11.16
C THR A 283 23.20 41.79 -10.78
N ARG A 284 23.42 41.55 -9.47
CA ARG A 284 23.96 40.29 -8.97
C ARG A 284 22.98 39.15 -9.24
N LEU A 285 21.67 39.37 -8.97
CA LEU A 285 20.63 38.40 -9.27
C LEU A 285 20.59 38.06 -10.76
N HIS A 286 20.64 39.09 -11.64
CA HIS A 286 20.73 38.89 -13.08
C HIS A 286 21.92 38.00 -13.48
N GLY A 287 23.10 38.21 -12.87
CA GLY A 287 24.29 37.40 -13.12
C GLY A 287 24.08 35.91 -12.76
N GLU A 288 23.40 35.64 -11.63
CA GLU A 288 23.06 34.27 -11.24
C GLU A 288 22.02 33.65 -12.17
N ILE A 289 21.02 34.40 -12.60
CA ILE A 289 20.02 33.97 -13.59
C ILE A 289 20.71 33.62 -14.90
N SER A 290 21.57 34.48 -15.42
CA SER A 290 22.30 34.26 -16.67
C SER A 290 23.19 33.01 -16.60
N ARG A 291 23.87 32.79 -15.45
CA ARG A 291 24.63 31.54 -15.23
C ARG A 291 23.72 30.31 -15.23
N SER A 292 22.54 30.42 -14.62
CA SER A 292 21.59 29.29 -14.58
C SER A 292 21.02 28.97 -15.94
N VAL A 293 20.72 29.98 -16.77
CA VAL A 293 20.29 29.80 -18.17
C VAL A 293 21.40 29.15 -19.02
N SER A 294 22.66 29.56 -18.77
CA SER A 294 23.79 28.93 -19.46
C SER A 294 24.00 27.48 -19.05
N LEU A 295 23.84 27.17 -17.74
CA LEU A 295 23.87 25.82 -17.20
C LEU A 295 22.76 24.93 -17.78
N TRP A 296 21.54 25.45 -17.81
CA TRP A 296 20.38 24.79 -18.42
C TRP A 296 20.68 24.38 -19.86
N ARG A 297 21.21 25.30 -20.66
CA ARG A 297 21.52 25.04 -22.09
C ARG A 297 22.68 24.06 -22.25
N ALA A 298 23.74 24.19 -21.46
CA ALA A 298 24.96 23.41 -21.62
C ALA A 298 24.87 21.99 -21.06
N GLN A 299 24.22 21.81 -19.92
CA GLN A 299 24.18 20.54 -19.22
C GLN A 299 22.91 19.72 -19.46
N HIS A 300 21.79 20.42 -19.66
CA HIS A 300 20.50 19.78 -19.86
C HIS A 300 20.00 19.83 -21.31
N GLY A 301 20.78 20.47 -22.24
CA GLY A 301 20.39 20.56 -23.62
C GLY A 301 19.09 21.33 -23.85
N GLY A 302 18.65 22.16 -22.91
CA GLY A 302 17.40 22.88 -22.96
C GLY A 302 17.40 24.06 -23.94
N SER A 303 16.23 24.44 -24.41
CA SER A 303 16.02 25.58 -25.30
C SER A 303 16.32 26.90 -24.57
N ALA A 304 16.65 27.94 -25.33
CA ALA A 304 16.80 29.28 -24.74
C ALA A 304 15.43 29.81 -24.30
N PRO A 305 15.30 30.38 -23.10
CA PRO A 305 14.06 31.02 -22.68
C PRO A 305 13.65 32.16 -23.62
N THR A 306 12.38 32.17 -24.00
CA THR A 306 11.80 33.20 -24.90
C THR A 306 10.97 34.22 -24.13
N ARG A 307 10.60 33.94 -22.88
CA ARG A 307 9.77 34.79 -22.02
C ARG A 307 10.17 34.65 -20.56
N ILE A 308 10.03 35.73 -19.81
CA ILE A 308 10.25 35.76 -18.35
C ILE A 308 8.92 35.99 -17.66
N LEU A 309 8.58 35.13 -16.71
CA LEU A 309 7.44 35.27 -15.83
C LEU A 309 7.93 35.64 -14.42
N LEU A 310 7.55 36.82 -13.94
CA LEU A 310 7.96 37.36 -12.65
C LEU A 310 6.89 37.06 -11.59
N ALA A 311 7.32 36.60 -10.42
CA ALA A 311 6.48 36.38 -9.26
C ALA A 311 7.21 36.79 -7.96
N GLY A 312 6.47 36.77 -6.84
CA GLY A 312 7.00 37.11 -5.52
C GLY A 312 7.01 38.60 -5.20
N GLY A 313 7.08 38.88 -3.90
CA GLY A 313 7.02 40.27 -3.41
C GLY A 313 8.20 41.14 -3.82
N GLY A 314 9.40 40.57 -3.99
CA GLY A 314 10.57 41.29 -4.46
C GLY A 314 10.48 41.74 -5.91
N SER A 315 9.64 41.05 -6.74
CA SER A 315 9.44 41.44 -8.15
C SER A 315 8.56 42.66 -8.30
N THR A 316 7.82 43.07 -7.27
CA THR A 316 6.90 44.23 -7.31
C THR A 316 7.60 45.56 -7.21
N MET A 317 8.92 45.58 -6.98
CA MET A 317 9.68 46.83 -7.02
C MET A 317 9.57 47.47 -8.40
N GLN A 318 9.31 48.76 -8.40
CA GLN A 318 9.13 49.52 -9.64
C GLN A 318 10.32 49.34 -10.58
N TYR A 319 10.04 49.24 -11.87
CA TYR A 319 10.99 49.00 -12.96
C TYR A 319 11.70 47.62 -12.97
N THR A 320 11.24 46.67 -12.19
CA THR A 320 11.82 45.32 -12.20
C THR A 320 11.64 44.62 -13.57
N THR A 321 10.47 44.79 -14.16
CA THR A 321 10.14 44.25 -15.48
C THR A 321 11.04 44.80 -16.56
N GLU A 322 11.17 46.15 -16.57
CA GLU A 322 12.02 46.92 -17.53
C GLU A 322 13.49 46.53 -17.37
N PHE A 323 13.94 46.39 -16.11
CA PHE A 323 15.30 45.94 -15.82
C PHE A 323 15.63 44.58 -16.43
N PHE A 324 14.75 43.59 -16.26
CA PHE A 324 14.98 42.25 -16.84
C PHE A 324 14.84 42.25 -18.33
N ASN A 325 13.91 43.02 -18.90
CA ASN A 325 13.81 43.24 -20.37
C ASN A 325 15.12 43.77 -20.92
N GLU A 326 15.68 44.81 -20.29
CA GLU A 326 16.96 45.42 -20.71
C GLU A 326 18.13 44.45 -20.62
N LYS A 327 18.23 43.72 -19.49
CA LYS A 327 19.40 42.94 -19.14
C LYS A 327 19.42 41.57 -19.82
N LEU A 328 18.30 40.88 -19.89
CA LEU A 328 18.21 39.54 -20.47
C LEU A 328 17.81 39.58 -21.96
N ARG A 329 17.29 40.71 -22.44
CA ARG A 329 16.76 40.88 -23.81
C ARG A 329 15.65 39.86 -24.14
N ILE A 330 14.88 39.48 -23.13
CA ILE A 330 13.75 38.57 -23.19
C ILE A 330 12.55 39.30 -22.61
N PRO A 331 11.35 39.25 -23.24
CA PRO A 331 10.15 39.86 -22.70
C PRO A 331 9.86 39.36 -21.27
N ALA A 332 9.72 40.30 -20.31
CA ALA A 332 9.37 39.99 -18.94
C ALA A 332 7.98 40.53 -18.60
N GLU A 333 7.17 39.72 -17.99
CA GLU A 333 5.84 40.06 -17.50
C GLU A 333 5.57 39.41 -16.13
N TYR A 334 4.54 39.87 -15.47
CA TYR A 334 4.13 39.23 -14.23
C TYR A 334 3.33 37.95 -14.49
N LEU A 335 3.62 36.91 -13.73
CA LEU A 335 2.81 35.70 -13.70
C LEU A 335 1.40 36.06 -13.19
N ASN A 336 0.39 35.67 -13.94
CA ASN A 336 -1.01 35.84 -13.57
C ASN A 336 -1.77 34.52 -13.70
N THR A 337 -2.01 33.87 -12.59
CA THR A 337 -2.74 32.59 -12.51
C THR A 337 -4.21 32.76 -12.13
N PHE A 338 -4.65 33.97 -11.79
CA PHE A 338 -6.04 34.26 -11.39
C PHE A 338 -7.10 33.96 -12.45
N PRO A 339 -6.83 34.03 -13.77
CA PRO A 339 -7.80 33.60 -14.76
C PRO A 339 -8.19 32.10 -14.68
N LEU A 340 -7.40 31.28 -13.97
CA LEU A 340 -7.69 29.86 -13.77
C LEU A 340 -8.79 29.61 -12.73
N ILE A 341 -9.13 30.63 -11.93
CA ILE A 341 -10.02 30.45 -10.78
C ILE A 341 -11.21 31.42 -10.81
N GLY A 342 -12.32 30.96 -10.24
CA GLY A 342 -13.38 31.87 -9.81
C GLY A 342 -13.03 32.54 -8.48
N ILE A 343 -13.50 33.77 -8.26
CA ILE A 343 -13.34 34.50 -7.00
C ILE A 343 -14.70 34.68 -6.38
N GLY A 344 -14.92 34.04 -5.22
CA GLY A 344 -16.13 34.09 -4.44
C GLY A 344 -16.38 35.46 -3.79
N SER A 345 -17.60 35.70 -3.35
CA SER A 345 -18.01 36.95 -2.72
C SER A 345 -17.40 37.19 -1.33
N GLY A 346 -16.90 36.14 -0.68
CA GLY A 346 -16.23 36.24 0.65
C GLY A 346 -14.79 36.71 0.59
N VAL A 347 -14.20 36.86 -0.61
CA VAL A 347 -12.81 37.25 -0.79
C VAL A 347 -12.70 38.77 -0.89
N ASP A 348 -11.85 39.38 -0.05
CA ASP A 348 -11.46 40.79 -0.21
C ASP A 348 -10.58 40.95 -1.46
N LYS A 349 -11.21 41.43 -2.54
CA LYS A 349 -10.56 41.62 -3.84
C LYS A 349 -9.46 42.67 -3.80
N ASN A 350 -9.57 43.69 -2.96
CA ASN A 350 -8.55 44.76 -2.85
C ASN A 350 -7.29 44.20 -2.18
N LEU A 351 -7.48 43.47 -1.08
CA LEU A 351 -6.36 42.76 -0.43
C LEU A 351 -5.70 41.78 -1.40
N LEU A 352 -6.49 40.91 -2.04
CA LEU A 352 -5.98 39.92 -2.99
C LEU A 352 -5.19 40.56 -4.13
N GLN A 353 -5.70 41.66 -4.71
CA GLN A 353 -5.02 42.39 -5.77
C GLN A 353 -3.69 42.97 -5.33
N SER A 354 -3.63 43.54 -4.10
CA SER A 354 -2.41 44.13 -3.56
C SER A 354 -1.28 43.12 -3.31
N VAL A 355 -1.61 41.85 -3.09
CA VAL A 355 -0.67 40.76 -2.82
C VAL A 355 -0.66 39.70 -3.91
N ALA A 356 -1.31 39.93 -5.05
CA ALA A 356 -1.44 39.00 -6.14
C ALA A 356 -0.11 38.37 -6.60
N PRO A 357 0.99 39.11 -6.81
CA PRO A 357 2.26 38.50 -7.23
C PRO A 357 2.86 37.54 -6.21
N MET A 358 2.47 37.63 -4.95
CA MET A 358 2.93 36.76 -3.86
C MET A 358 2.03 35.55 -3.62
N SER A 359 0.83 35.52 -4.21
CA SER A 359 -0.23 34.54 -3.87
C SER A 359 -0.40 33.44 -4.91
N GLN A 360 0.42 33.43 -5.96
CA GLN A 360 0.30 32.51 -7.10
C GLN A 360 0.48 31.03 -6.68
N ALA A 361 1.35 30.75 -5.70
CA ALA A 361 1.60 29.40 -5.22
C ALA A 361 0.34 28.75 -4.60
N LEU A 362 -0.55 29.53 -3.97
CA LEU A 362 -1.82 29.01 -3.43
C LEU A 362 -2.69 28.36 -4.51
N ILE A 363 -2.70 28.96 -5.71
CA ILE A 363 -3.46 28.45 -6.84
C ILE A 363 -2.85 27.13 -7.33
N GLY A 364 -1.50 27.06 -7.41
CA GLY A 364 -0.81 25.84 -7.77
C GLY A 364 -1.06 24.66 -6.81
N LEU A 365 -1.14 24.95 -5.50
CA LEU A 365 -1.54 23.94 -4.52
C LEU A 365 -2.97 23.45 -4.75
N GLY A 366 -3.89 24.37 -5.07
CA GLY A 366 -5.28 24.03 -5.35
C GLY A 366 -5.45 23.19 -6.61
N LEU A 367 -4.66 23.43 -7.67
CA LEU A 367 -4.71 22.69 -8.92
C LEU A 367 -4.40 21.19 -8.78
N ARG A 368 -3.71 20.79 -7.71
CA ARG A 368 -3.44 19.36 -7.43
C ARG A 368 -4.72 18.55 -7.22
N GLU A 369 -5.80 19.16 -6.70
CA GLU A 369 -7.10 18.46 -6.55
C GLU A 369 -7.76 18.16 -7.90
N LEU A 370 -7.47 18.95 -8.92
CA LEU A 370 -7.99 18.75 -10.26
C LEU A 370 -7.15 17.79 -11.11
N GLY A 371 -6.04 17.28 -10.56
CA GLY A 371 -5.10 16.44 -11.30
C GLY A 371 -4.30 17.19 -12.37
N HIS A 372 -4.30 18.52 -12.33
CA HIS A 372 -3.63 19.40 -13.29
C HIS A 372 -2.27 19.92 -12.79
N ALA A 373 -1.58 19.11 -11.99
CA ALA A 373 -0.26 19.45 -11.49
C ALA A 373 0.82 18.66 -12.23
N PRO A 374 1.59 19.27 -13.14
CA PRO A 374 2.68 18.60 -13.86
C PRO A 374 3.74 18.02 -12.91
N LEU A 375 3.99 18.68 -11.79
CA LEU A 375 4.88 18.19 -10.75
C LEU A 375 4.08 17.80 -9.50
N ASP A 376 4.16 16.52 -9.14
CA ASP A 376 3.51 15.95 -7.94
C ASP A 376 4.56 15.49 -6.91
N ILE A 377 5.44 16.41 -6.52
CA ILE A 377 6.46 16.17 -5.49
C ILE A 377 5.94 16.66 -4.16
N SER A 378 5.94 15.81 -3.15
CA SER A 378 5.51 16.19 -1.80
C SER A 378 6.56 15.84 -0.75
N LEU A 379 6.85 16.81 0.10
CA LEU A 379 7.73 16.72 1.28
C LEU A 379 6.94 16.36 2.55
N LEU A 380 5.84 15.66 2.39
CA LEU A 380 5.01 15.21 3.51
C LEU A 380 5.83 14.32 4.45
N PRO A 381 5.87 14.62 5.77
CA PRO A 381 6.63 13.83 6.71
C PRO A 381 6.33 12.34 6.66
N LYS A 382 7.38 11.53 6.82
CA LYS A 382 7.30 10.05 6.73
C LYS A 382 6.25 9.47 7.70
N VAL A 383 6.06 10.12 8.86
CA VAL A 383 5.06 9.72 9.85
C VAL A 383 3.66 9.88 9.29
N ILE A 384 3.36 11.03 8.70
CA ILE A 384 2.06 11.33 8.10
C ILE A 384 1.80 10.43 6.89
N LYS A 385 2.81 10.21 6.01
CA LYS A 385 2.72 9.26 4.89
C LYS A 385 2.32 7.87 5.37
N LYS A 386 2.97 7.35 6.42
CA LYS A 386 2.62 6.05 7.01
C LYS A 386 1.19 6.01 7.55
N GLN A 387 0.71 7.10 8.17
CA GLN A 387 -0.68 7.18 8.63
C GLN A 387 -1.67 7.14 7.46
N PHE A 388 -1.37 7.83 6.35
CA PHE A 388 -2.19 7.77 5.14
C PHE A 388 -2.23 6.37 4.55
N ASP A 389 -1.07 5.70 4.44
CA ASP A 389 -0.99 4.33 3.93
C ASP A 389 -1.78 3.35 4.82
N LEU A 390 -1.69 3.50 6.12
CA LEU A 390 -2.48 2.72 7.06
C LEU A 390 -3.99 3.03 6.92
N ASN A 391 -4.36 4.30 6.82
CA ASN A 391 -5.75 4.73 6.68
C ASN A 391 -6.36 4.27 5.35
N SER A 392 -5.59 4.30 4.26
CA SER A 392 -6.03 3.80 2.95
C SER A 392 -6.25 2.29 2.95
N ARG A 393 -5.51 1.53 3.79
CA ARG A 393 -5.67 0.08 3.94
C ARG A 393 -6.81 -0.33 4.90
N LYS A 394 -7.23 0.55 5.81
CA LYS A 394 -8.33 0.27 6.76
C LYS A 394 -9.61 -0.27 6.10
N PRO A 395 -10.16 0.33 5.02
CA PRO A 395 -11.37 -0.19 4.39
C PRO A 395 -11.18 -1.61 3.85
N PHE A 396 -10.01 -1.95 3.33
CA PHE A 396 -9.69 -3.31 2.89
C PHE A 396 -9.57 -4.28 4.07
N LEU A 397 -9.02 -3.84 5.20
CA LEU A 397 -8.97 -4.63 6.43
C LEU A 397 -10.39 -4.89 6.97
N TYR A 398 -11.26 -3.88 7.00
CA TYR A 398 -12.67 -4.06 7.39
C TYR A 398 -13.42 -4.97 6.42
N ALA A 399 -13.17 -4.85 5.11
CA ALA A 399 -13.73 -5.74 4.11
C ALA A 399 -13.24 -7.19 4.31
N ALA A 400 -11.94 -7.39 4.58
CA ALA A 400 -11.38 -8.71 4.85
C ALA A 400 -11.97 -9.34 6.11
N VAL A 401 -12.10 -8.58 7.20
CA VAL A 401 -12.77 -9.05 8.43
C VAL A 401 -14.24 -9.35 8.16
N GLY A 402 -14.94 -8.48 7.43
CA GLY A 402 -16.33 -8.69 7.04
C GLY A 402 -16.56 -9.95 6.21
N THR A 403 -15.66 -10.23 5.25
CA THR A 403 -15.72 -11.45 4.43
C THR A 403 -15.44 -12.69 5.27
N LEU A 404 -14.51 -12.61 6.22
CA LEU A 404 -14.20 -13.72 7.13
C LEU A 404 -15.39 -14.04 8.05
N ILE A 405 -16.01 -13.02 8.64
CA ILE A 405 -17.23 -13.16 9.45
C ILE A 405 -18.38 -13.73 8.60
N SER A 406 -18.57 -13.20 7.38
CA SER A 406 -19.61 -13.70 6.47
C SER A 406 -19.39 -15.16 6.09
N SER A 407 -18.14 -15.56 5.81
CA SER A 407 -17.81 -16.95 5.49
C SER A 407 -18.09 -17.88 6.69
N LEU A 408 -17.76 -17.41 7.90
CA LEU A 408 -18.05 -18.17 9.13
C LEU A 408 -19.57 -18.32 9.36
N LEU A 409 -20.33 -17.25 9.11
CA LEU A 409 -21.80 -17.30 9.21
C LEU A 409 -22.42 -18.25 8.19
N ILE A 410 -21.93 -18.21 6.93
CA ILE A 410 -22.35 -19.14 5.88
C ILE A 410 -22.02 -20.56 6.27
N PHE A 411 -20.82 -20.80 6.82
CA PHE A 411 -20.42 -22.12 7.30
C PHE A 411 -21.32 -22.63 8.43
N VAL A 412 -21.56 -21.79 9.45
CA VAL A 412 -22.47 -22.13 10.56
C VAL A 412 -23.89 -22.35 10.07
N PHE A 413 -24.38 -21.51 9.15
CA PHE A 413 -25.69 -21.68 8.52
C PHE A 413 -25.77 -22.98 7.73
N GLY A 414 -24.71 -23.31 6.97
CA GLY A 414 -24.61 -24.60 6.27
C GLY A 414 -24.68 -25.81 7.22
N LEU A 415 -23.96 -25.73 8.36
CA LEU A 415 -24.05 -26.76 9.41
C LEU A 415 -25.45 -26.86 10.00
N MET A 416 -26.12 -25.73 10.20
CA MET A 416 -27.50 -25.69 10.69
C MET A 416 -28.48 -26.34 9.70
N LEU A 417 -28.34 -26.06 8.42
CA LEU A 417 -29.15 -26.70 7.35
C LEU A 417 -28.90 -28.20 7.27
N LEU A 418 -27.63 -28.64 7.38
CA LEU A 418 -27.31 -30.06 7.43
C LEU A 418 -27.95 -30.73 8.64
N ARG A 419 -27.89 -30.06 9.81
CA ARG A 419 -28.51 -30.59 11.03
C ARG A 419 -30.03 -30.69 10.93
N THR A 420 -30.69 -29.67 10.37
CA THR A 420 -32.16 -29.72 10.15
C THR A 420 -32.53 -30.78 9.11
N HIS A 421 -31.71 -30.95 8.06
CA HIS A 421 -31.92 -31.98 7.08
C HIS A 421 -31.81 -33.39 7.68
N GLU A 422 -30.79 -33.64 8.50
CA GLU A 422 -30.63 -34.88 9.24
C GLU A 422 -31.76 -35.13 10.25
N GLN A 423 -32.18 -34.09 10.97
CA GLN A 423 -33.34 -34.19 11.88
C GLN A 423 -34.64 -34.57 11.13
N ASN A 424 -34.87 -33.96 9.96
CA ASN A 424 -36.03 -34.30 9.13
C ASN A 424 -35.95 -35.74 8.56
N ARG A 425 -34.74 -36.19 8.20
CA ARG A 425 -34.52 -37.58 7.79
C ARG A 425 -34.78 -38.55 8.92
N VAL A 426 -34.27 -38.26 10.12
CA VAL A 426 -34.54 -39.07 11.33
C VAL A 426 -36.02 -39.10 11.64
N ALA A 427 -36.72 -37.97 11.56
CA ALA A 427 -38.17 -37.90 11.79
C ALA A 427 -38.95 -38.72 10.76
N ALA A 428 -38.54 -38.64 9.48
CA ALA A 428 -39.15 -39.46 8.41
C ALA A 428 -38.91 -40.97 8.62
N ILE A 429 -37.67 -41.35 8.98
CA ILE A 429 -37.32 -42.74 9.31
C ILE A 429 -38.10 -43.20 10.55
N GLN A 430 -38.25 -42.37 11.57
CA GLN A 430 -39.06 -42.67 12.75
C GLN A 430 -40.52 -42.93 12.38
N GLN A 431 -41.11 -42.12 11.48
CA GLN A 431 -42.46 -42.36 11.00
C GLN A 431 -42.58 -43.67 10.25
N ASP A 432 -41.57 -43.97 9.41
CA ASP A 432 -41.57 -45.25 8.64
C ASP A 432 -41.33 -46.46 9.56
N VAL A 433 -40.48 -46.30 10.62
CA VAL A 433 -40.30 -47.30 11.66
C VAL A 433 -41.62 -47.54 12.41
N VAL A 434 -42.33 -46.49 12.80
CA VAL A 434 -43.63 -46.65 13.46
C VAL A 434 -44.68 -47.32 12.58
N LYS A 435 -44.68 -47.00 11.24
CA LYS A 435 -45.54 -47.70 10.30
C LYS A 435 -45.14 -49.17 10.16
N ALA A 436 -43.81 -49.43 10.01
CA ALA A 436 -43.29 -50.82 9.94
C ALA A 436 -43.54 -51.62 11.24
N GLU A 437 -43.44 -50.97 12.40
CA GLU A 437 -43.81 -51.61 13.69
C GLU A 437 -45.30 -51.95 13.76
N ASN A 438 -46.17 -51.08 13.24
CA ASN A 438 -47.59 -51.34 13.19
C ASN A 438 -47.94 -52.43 12.17
N GLU A 439 -47.26 -52.47 11.03
CA GLU A 439 -47.37 -53.58 10.07
C GLU A 439 -46.74 -54.88 10.60
N THR A 440 -45.60 -54.75 11.33
CA THR A 440 -44.95 -55.92 11.95
C THR A 440 -45.81 -56.50 13.06
N LYS A 441 -46.51 -55.65 13.87
CA LYS A 441 -47.51 -56.12 14.85
C LYS A 441 -48.64 -56.87 14.19
N LYS A 442 -49.10 -56.38 13.00
CA LYS A 442 -50.15 -57.03 12.24
C LYS A 442 -49.67 -58.37 11.63
N ILE A 443 -48.38 -58.40 11.16
CA ILE A 443 -47.73 -59.59 10.67
C ILE A 443 -47.45 -60.57 11.82
N GLN A 444 -47.02 -60.05 13.00
CA GLN A 444 -46.82 -60.89 14.20
C GLN A 444 -48.13 -61.52 14.68
N GLN A 445 -49.23 -60.80 14.59
CA GLN A 445 -50.57 -61.39 14.88
C GLN A 445 -50.92 -62.45 13.87
N LEU A 446 -50.66 -62.24 12.59
CA LEU A 446 -50.87 -63.26 11.55
C LEU A 446 -49.85 -64.41 11.65
N ASN A 447 -48.57 -64.12 11.97
CA ASN A 447 -47.57 -65.15 12.16
C ASN A 447 -47.74 -65.94 13.47
N SER A 448 -48.27 -65.34 14.53
CA SER A 448 -48.63 -66.07 15.75
C SER A 448 -49.75 -67.08 15.49
N GLU A 449 -50.65 -66.78 14.59
CA GLU A 449 -51.61 -67.78 14.08
C GLU A 449 -50.97 -68.84 13.20
N LEU A 450 -49.98 -68.47 12.36
CA LEU A 450 -49.23 -69.42 11.51
C LEU A 450 -48.21 -70.27 12.29
N LEU A 451 -47.53 -69.65 13.31
CA LEU A 451 -46.54 -70.35 14.16
C LEU A 451 -47.19 -71.36 15.11
N ASN A 452 -48.45 -71.14 15.49
CA ASN A 452 -49.21 -72.16 16.22
C ASN A 452 -49.50 -73.37 15.33
N LEU A 453 -49.33 -73.27 14.01
CA LEU A 453 -49.49 -74.33 13.06
C LEU A 453 -48.16 -74.95 12.58
N GLN A 454 -47.03 -74.20 12.64
CA GLN A 454 -45.71 -74.68 12.15
C GLN A 454 -44.74 -75.09 13.26
N GLY A 455 -45.13 -74.92 14.53
CA GLY A 455 -44.25 -75.06 15.71
C GLY A 455 -43.66 -76.42 16.00
N GLN A 456 -43.74 -77.38 15.12
CA GLN A 456 -43.23 -78.69 15.34
C GLN A 456 -42.13 -79.19 14.36
N PHE A 457 -41.74 -78.39 13.40
CA PHE A 457 -40.84 -78.95 12.36
C PHE A 457 -39.44 -78.35 12.22
N ASP A 458 -39.09 -77.22 12.81
CA ASP A 458 -37.87 -76.54 12.41
C ASP A 458 -36.73 -76.39 13.48
N GLU A 459 -36.84 -77.06 14.62
CA GLU A 459 -35.83 -76.91 15.72
C GLU A 459 -34.47 -77.62 15.42
N SER A 460 -34.37 -78.41 14.39
CA SER A 460 -33.18 -79.31 14.25
C SER A 460 -32.14 -78.86 13.20
N MET A 461 -32.42 -77.96 12.29
CA MET A 461 -31.53 -77.64 11.16
C MET A 461 -30.74 -76.39 11.18
N ASN A 462 -31.06 -75.42 12.06
CA ASN A 462 -30.43 -74.11 12.00
C ASN A 462 -29.14 -73.94 12.82
N PHE A 463 -28.81 -74.88 13.66
CA PHE A 463 -27.64 -74.74 14.59
C PHE A 463 -26.27 -74.99 13.89
N LEU A 464 -26.21 -75.50 12.71
CA LEU A 464 -24.94 -75.91 12.10
C LEU A 464 -24.40 -74.94 11.01
N ARG A 465 -25.18 -74.01 10.51
CA ARG A 465 -24.79 -73.18 9.34
C ARG A 465 -23.92 -71.99 9.64
N ASP A 466 -24.16 -71.27 10.73
CA ASP A 466 -23.48 -70.02 11.00
C ASP A 466 -22.12 -70.16 11.73
N ARG A 467 -21.91 -71.26 12.40
CA ARG A 467 -20.66 -71.57 13.07
C ARG A 467 -19.46 -71.68 12.14
N ASN A 468 -19.69 -72.08 10.90
CA ASN A 468 -18.65 -72.26 9.88
C ASN A 468 -18.21 -70.97 9.21
N THR A 469 -19.04 -69.94 9.18
CA THR A 469 -18.75 -68.69 8.44
C THR A 469 -17.67 -67.83 9.13
N TRP A 470 -17.77 -67.67 10.43
CA TRP A 470 -16.75 -66.95 11.23
C TRP A 470 -15.39 -67.66 11.19
N ALA A 471 -15.37 -68.96 11.36
CA ALA A 471 -14.14 -69.74 11.31
C ALA A 471 -13.43 -69.63 9.93
N ARG A 472 -14.19 -69.63 8.87
CA ARG A 472 -13.65 -69.46 7.49
C ARG A 472 -13.13 -68.07 7.26
N MET A 473 -13.80 -67.02 7.71
CA MET A 473 -13.37 -65.64 7.59
C MET A 473 -12.05 -65.39 8.36
N ILE A 474 -11.96 -65.84 9.61
CA ILE A 474 -10.74 -65.73 10.40
C ILE A 474 -9.60 -66.49 9.76
N SER A 475 -9.88 -67.69 9.22
CA SER A 475 -8.89 -68.50 8.50
C SER A 475 -8.41 -67.80 7.22
N GLU A 476 -9.30 -67.08 6.53
CA GLU A 476 -8.90 -66.28 5.35
C GLU A 476 -7.95 -65.15 5.73
N ILE A 477 -8.27 -64.35 6.76
CA ILE A 477 -7.41 -63.28 7.28
C ILE A 477 -6.05 -63.84 7.68
N GLN A 478 -6.04 -64.94 8.46
CA GLN A 478 -4.82 -65.58 8.95
C GLN A 478 -3.94 -66.09 7.79
N ARG A 479 -4.52 -66.67 6.77
CA ARG A 479 -3.80 -67.19 5.61
C ARG A 479 -3.17 -66.09 4.76
N LYS A 480 -3.78 -64.91 4.71
CA LYS A 480 -3.30 -63.73 3.96
C LYS A 480 -2.32 -62.88 4.76
N MET A 481 -2.16 -63.14 6.06
CA MET A 481 -1.33 -62.36 6.94
C MET A 481 0.15 -62.77 6.83
N PRO A 482 1.06 -61.82 6.56
CA PRO A 482 2.50 -62.08 6.54
C PRO A 482 3.02 -62.50 7.92
N ALA A 483 4.16 -63.20 7.96
CA ALA A 483 4.72 -63.77 9.19
C ALA A 483 5.17 -62.70 10.24
N ASN A 484 5.45 -61.51 9.77
CA ASN A 484 5.88 -60.36 10.59
C ASN A 484 4.74 -59.40 10.94
N VAL A 485 3.52 -59.77 10.69
CA VAL A 485 2.29 -59.03 11.04
C VAL A 485 1.48 -59.85 12.02
N TRP A 486 0.95 -59.20 13.07
CA TRP A 486 0.03 -59.84 14.01
C TRP A 486 -1.13 -58.90 14.35
N LEU A 487 -2.27 -59.49 14.61
CA LEU A 487 -3.47 -58.77 14.98
C LEU A 487 -3.61 -58.76 16.51
N VAL A 488 -3.97 -57.61 17.02
CA VAL A 488 -4.26 -57.39 18.43
C VAL A 488 -5.77 -57.42 18.67
N ALA A 489 -6.52 -56.91 17.71
CA ALA A 489 -7.98 -56.88 17.78
C ALA A 489 -8.60 -57.10 16.42
N LEU A 490 -9.74 -57.81 16.44
CA LEU A 490 -10.69 -57.92 15.34
C LEU A 490 -12.00 -57.35 15.84
N GLU A 491 -12.43 -56.25 15.29
CA GLU A 491 -13.59 -55.53 15.73
C GLU A 491 -14.57 -55.35 14.58
N TYR A 492 -15.85 -55.24 14.89
CA TYR A 492 -16.81 -54.85 13.87
C TYR A 492 -16.98 -53.33 13.84
N ASP A 493 -17.15 -52.75 12.66
CA ASP A 493 -17.42 -51.36 12.47
C ASP A 493 -18.93 -51.14 12.26
N GLY A 494 -19.65 -50.97 13.35
CA GLY A 494 -21.08 -50.66 13.34
C GLY A 494 -21.31 -49.28 13.90
N ASP A 495 -22.44 -48.64 13.61
CA ASP A 495 -22.81 -47.22 13.84
C ASP A 495 -22.73 -46.71 15.33
N ARG A 496 -22.11 -47.41 16.23
CA ARG A 496 -21.74 -46.91 17.54
C ARG A 496 -20.27 -46.56 17.54
N LYS A 497 -19.95 -45.32 18.00
CA LYS A 497 -18.58 -44.96 18.37
C LYS A 497 -18.01 -46.11 19.20
N LEU A 498 -17.22 -46.96 18.57
CA LEU A 498 -16.40 -47.87 19.33
C LEU A 498 -15.54 -47.06 20.26
N ASN A 499 -15.58 -47.34 21.54
CA ASN A 499 -14.57 -46.85 22.44
C ASN A 499 -13.25 -47.29 21.79
N THR A 500 -12.56 -46.36 21.20
CA THR A 500 -11.16 -46.54 20.84
C THR A 500 -10.54 -47.11 22.07
N VAL A 501 -9.90 -48.26 21.99
CA VAL A 501 -8.90 -48.62 22.98
C VAL A 501 -8.03 -47.40 23.06
N ASP A 502 -8.09 -46.71 24.19
CA ASP A 502 -7.37 -45.47 24.43
C ASP A 502 -5.88 -45.80 24.51
N THR A 503 -5.31 -46.01 23.31
CA THR A 503 -3.87 -45.98 23.09
C THR A 503 -3.42 -44.56 22.75
N GLY A 504 -4.30 -43.60 23.00
CA GLY A 504 -4.20 -42.21 22.60
C GLY A 504 -3.70 -41.28 23.68
N GLU A 505 -2.95 -41.72 24.63
CA GLU A 505 -2.08 -40.81 25.36
C GLU A 505 -0.69 -40.86 24.76
N SER A 506 -0.44 -39.81 24.03
CA SER A 506 0.86 -39.18 23.74
C SER A 506 2.10 -40.08 23.85
N LEU A 507 2.57 -40.55 22.73
CA LEU A 507 4.00 -40.78 22.53
C LEU A 507 4.69 -39.39 22.38
N GLY A 508 4.61 -38.59 23.38
CA GLY A 508 5.23 -37.28 23.47
C GLY A 508 5.23 -36.80 24.89
N GLY A 509 6.24 -37.17 25.64
CA GLY A 509 6.50 -36.62 26.96
C GLY A 509 6.40 -37.65 28.08
N GLU A 510 7.56 -37.91 28.59
CA GLU A 510 7.89 -38.58 29.85
C GLU A 510 7.89 -40.10 29.89
N GLU A 511 9.03 -40.56 30.27
CA GLU A 511 9.53 -41.85 30.63
C GLU A 511 8.56 -42.72 31.45
N ASP A 512 7.55 -43.27 30.79
CA ASP A 512 6.98 -44.52 31.31
C ASP A 512 7.04 -45.53 30.17
N GLY A 513 8.07 -46.35 30.24
CA GLY A 513 8.34 -47.40 29.28
C GLY A 513 7.12 -48.24 29.06
N MET A 514 6.57 -48.15 27.89
CA MET A 514 5.58 -49.07 27.35
C MET A 514 6.14 -50.47 27.55
N ASN A 515 5.59 -51.22 28.53
CA ASN A 515 6.05 -52.55 28.88
C ASN A 515 5.67 -53.53 27.74
N LEU A 516 6.46 -53.46 26.67
CA LEU A 516 6.34 -54.27 25.45
C LEU A 516 6.50 -55.79 25.73
N ASN A 517 6.96 -56.13 26.95
CA ASN A 517 7.11 -57.53 27.36
C ASN A 517 5.78 -58.29 27.51
N LYS A 518 4.63 -57.62 27.39
CA LYS A 518 3.32 -58.28 27.34
C LYS A 518 2.78 -58.50 25.93
N ALA A 519 3.38 -57.91 24.89
CA ALA A 519 2.94 -58.02 23.51
C ALA A 519 3.73 -59.08 22.73
N ASP A 520 4.82 -59.63 23.27
CA ASP A 520 5.77 -60.50 22.55
C ASP A 520 5.43 -61.99 22.59
N ASP A 521 4.26 -62.37 23.07
CA ASP A 521 3.86 -63.78 23.00
C ASP A 521 2.98 -64.03 21.78
N PRO A 522 3.57 -64.55 20.69
CA PRO A 522 2.81 -64.86 19.46
C PRO A 522 1.76 -65.94 19.67
N ASN A 523 1.74 -66.61 20.81
CA ASN A 523 0.77 -67.65 21.14
C ASN A 523 -0.41 -67.15 21.98
N LYS A 524 -0.44 -65.87 22.38
CA LYS A 524 -1.60 -65.30 23.08
C LYS A 524 -2.80 -65.23 22.17
N ARG A 525 -3.78 -66.09 22.40
CA ARG A 525 -5.07 -66.14 21.71
C ARG A 525 -5.72 -64.74 21.80
N MET A 526 -6.08 -64.19 20.62
CA MET A 526 -6.84 -62.93 20.51
C MET A 526 -8.10 -62.98 21.35
N PRO A 527 -8.34 -61.99 22.22
CA PRO A 527 -9.62 -61.92 22.92
C PRO A 527 -10.69 -61.48 21.91
N LEU A 528 -11.58 -62.38 21.57
CA LEU A 528 -12.81 -62.05 20.83
C LEU A 528 -13.75 -61.37 21.81
N LYS A 529 -13.74 -60.02 21.83
CA LYS A 529 -14.68 -59.26 22.64
C LYS A 529 -16.08 -59.28 22.00
N ASN A 530 -17.03 -59.88 22.71
CA ASN A 530 -18.49 -59.83 22.52
C ASN A 530 -19.03 -60.14 21.14
N ILE A 531 -18.95 -61.40 20.76
CA ILE A 531 -19.60 -61.94 19.54
C ILE A 531 -21.12 -62.11 19.71
N SER A 532 -21.64 -62.01 20.94
CA SER A 532 -23.01 -62.39 21.28
C SER A 532 -24.12 -61.44 20.77
N ASN A 533 -23.80 -60.24 20.25
CA ASN A 533 -24.80 -59.25 19.85
C ASN A 533 -24.62 -58.74 18.40
N LEU A 534 -24.03 -59.50 17.52
CA LEU A 534 -23.71 -59.12 16.14
C LEU A 534 -24.91 -59.32 15.21
N GLN A 535 -25.75 -58.30 15.05
CA GLN A 535 -26.76 -58.27 14.00
C GLN A 535 -26.26 -57.38 12.84
N ASN A 536 -26.16 -57.92 11.64
CA ASN A 536 -25.85 -57.20 10.39
C ASN A 536 -24.49 -56.47 10.34
N ILE A 537 -23.41 -57.21 10.56
CA ILE A 537 -22.05 -56.66 10.39
C ILE A 537 -21.77 -56.46 8.90
N THR A 538 -21.45 -55.19 8.56
CA THR A 538 -21.08 -54.84 7.17
C THR A 538 -19.60 -54.55 7.03
N LYS A 539 -18.91 -54.19 8.12
CA LYS A 539 -17.49 -53.88 8.14
C LYS A 539 -16.80 -54.49 9.34
N VAL A 540 -15.57 -54.89 9.14
CA VAL A 540 -14.70 -55.42 10.19
C VAL A 540 -13.43 -54.60 10.21
N ARG A 541 -12.98 -54.20 11.37
CA ARG A 541 -11.74 -53.48 11.61
C ARG A 541 -10.69 -54.44 12.17
N LEU A 542 -9.56 -54.50 11.51
CA LEU A 542 -8.37 -55.21 11.92
C LEU A 542 -7.43 -54.20 12.56
N VAL A 543 -7.03 -54.44 13.82
CA VAL A 543 -6.04 -53.64 14.51
C VAL A 543 -4.84 -54.54 14.81
N GLY A 544 -3.65 -54.06 14.48
CA GLY A 544 -2.46 -54.87 14.65
C GLY A 544 -1.16 -54.10 14.57
N TYR A 545 -0.10 -54.84 14.65
CA TYR A 545 1.26 -54.38 14.51
C TYR A 545 1.99 -55.16 13.46
N ALA A 546 2.95 -54.52 12.81
CA ALA A 546 3.90 -55.12 11.90
C ALA A 546 5.32 -54.80 12.32
N ARG A 547 6.26 -55.71 12.14
CA ARG A 547 7.69 -55.46 12.35
C ARG A 547 8.39 -55.46 11.01
N ASP A 548 8.84 -54.30 10.60
CA ASP A 548 9.61 -54.13 9.36
C ASP A 548 11.10 -53.86 9.68
N ASN A 549 12.01 -54.13 8.74
CA ASN A 549 13.41 -53.76 8.85
C ASN A 549 13.57 -52.25 8.71
N HIS A 550 14.67 -51.70 9.23
CA HIS A 550 14.90 -50.24 9.48
C HIS A 550 14.67 -49.32 8.27
N ASP A 551 14.66 -49.85 7.03
CA ASP A 551 14.54 -49.05 5.80
C ASP A 551 13.19 -49.18 5.08
N ASP A 552 12.32 -50.08 5.52
CA ASP A 552 11.08 -50.43 4.78
C ASP A 552 9.79 -50.02 5.50
N GLY A 553 9.76 -48.88 6.19
CA GLY A 553 8.66 -48.44 7.05
C GLY A 553 7.26 -48.67 6.49
N GLY A 554 6.61 -49.77 6.89
CA GLY A 554 5.24 -50.12 6.49
C GLY A 554 5.12 -51.08 5.32
N ALA A 555 6.21 -51.62 4.82
CA ALA A 555 6.19 -52.59 3.68
C ALA A 555 5.36 -53.82 4.00
N SER A 556 5.45 -54.37 5.21
CA SER A 556 4.65 -55.52 5.64
C SER A 556 3.17 -55.21 5.75
N ILE A 557 2.79 -54.02 6.15
CA ILE A 557 1.40 -53.56 6.19
C ILE A 557 0.86 -53.45 4.76
N ASN A 558 1.64 -52.88 3.86
CA ASN A 558 1.25 -52.75 2.47
C ASN A 558 1.13 -54.13 1.81
N ALA A 559 2.08 -55.07 2.10
CA ALA A 559 2.00 -56.43 1.63
C ALA A 559 0.74 -57.17 2.15
N PHE A 560 0.36 -56.90 3.42
CA PHE A 560 -0.86 -57.45 3.99
C PHE A 560 -2.11 -56.88 3.30
N ILE A 561 -2.17 -55.58 3.07
CA ILE A 561 -3.26 -54.94 2.33
C ILE A 561 -3.36 -55.48 0.91
N GLU A 562 -2.24 -55.61 0.22
CA GLU A 562 -2.20 -56.21 -1.13
C GLU A 562 -2.67 -57.67 -1.12
N ALA A 563 -2.29 -58.46 -0.11
CA ALA A 563 -2.77 -59.82 0.05
C ALA A 563 -4.28 -59.87 0.33
N LEU A 564 -4.79 -58.93 1.13
CA LEU A 564 -6.24 -58.81 1.39
C LEU A 564 -7.03 -58.42 0.14
N ARG A 565 -6.44 -57.61 -0.73
CA ARG A 565 -7.02 -57.15 -2.01
C ARG A 565 -7.02 -58.21 -3.11
N LYS A 566 -6.29 -59.32 -2.94
CA LYS A 566 -6.27 -60.40 -3.91
C LYS A 566 -7.34 -61.42 -3.59
N GLU A 567 -8.18 -61.76 -4.57
CA GLU A 567 -9.06 -62.92 -4.47
C GLU A 567 -8.24 -64.21 -4.55
N SER A 568 -8.60 -65.18 -3.69
CA SER A 568 -8.02 -66.52 -3.79
C SER A 568 -8.65 -67.26 -4.97
N PRO A 569 -7.84 -67.93 -5.83
CA PRO A 569 -8.40 -68.75 -6.93
C PRO A 569 -9.30 -69.87 -6.46
N GLU A 570 -9.14 -70.34 -5.22
CA GLU A 570 -9.82 -71.52 -4.69
C GLU A 570 -11.13 -71.24 -3.95
N ALA A 571 -11.34 -70.00 -3.53
CA ALA A 571 -12.57 -69.58 -2.80
C ALA A 571 -12.80 -68.10 -2.90
N PRO A 572 -14.04 -67.63 -3.15
CA PRO A 572 -14.34 -66.18 -3.14
C PRO A 572 -14.07 -65.59 -1.77
N SER A 573 -13.47 -64.37 -1.74
CA SER A 573 -13.17 -63.64 -0.51
C SER A 573 -14.46 -63.23 0.19
N PHE A 574 -14.44 -63.26 1.52
CA PHE A 574 -15.52 -62.74 2.36
C PHE A 574 -15.59 -61.22 2.33
N PHE A 575 -14.49 -60.58 1.92
CA PHE A 575 -14.37 -59.12 1.89
C PHE A 575 -14.50 -58.57 0.49
N ASP A 576 -14.97 -57.35 0.37
CA ASP A 576 -14.85 -56.58 -0.86
C ASP A 576 -13.37 -56.20 -1.02
N VAL A 577 -12.69 -56.94 -1.91
CA VAL A 577 -11.25 -56.77 -2.19
C VAL A 577 -10.90 -55.40 -2.71
N ASN A 578 -11.85 -54.65 -3.31
CA ASN A 578 -11.69 -53.30 -3.79
C ASN A 578 -11.86 -52.25 -2.67
N ASN A 579 -12.38 -52.68 -1.51
CA ASN A 579 -12.75 -51.77 -0.40
C ASN A 579 -12.01 -52.13 0.89
N VAL A 580 -10.74 -52.45 0.76
CA VAL A 580 -9.79 -52.65 1.87
C VAL A 580 -9.11 -51.32 2.14
N ASN A 581 -9.48 -50.68 3.22
CA ASN A 581 -9.02 -49.32 3.54
C ASN A 581 -8.10 -49.32 4.74
N LEU A 582 -6.91 -48.71 4.58
CA LEU A 582 -6.02 -48.37 5.68
C LEU A 582 -6.58 -47.10 6.38
N ASN A 583 -7.06 -47.27 7.58
CA ASN A 583 -7.66 -46.16 8.35
C ASN A 583 -6.60 -45.39 9.12
N ARG A 584 -5.62 -46.06 9.70
CA ARG A 584 -4.54 -45.45 10.46
C ARG A 584 -3.26 -46.30 10.33
N ASN A 585 -2.13 -45.60 10.15
CA ASN A 585 -0.79 -46.17 10.22
C ASN A 585 0.12 -45.28 11.03
N ARG A 586 0.84 -45.79 12.01
CA ARG A 586 1.81 -45.08 12.84
C ARG A 586 3.04 -45.94 13.04
N VAL A 587 4.21 -45.41 12.68
CA VAL A 587 5.48 -46.12 12.82
C VAL A 587 6.18 -45.64 14.10
N ASP A 588 6.62 -46.60 14.94
CA ASP A 588 7.49 -46.34 16.06
C ASP A 588 8.95 -46.62 15.62
N GLY A 589 9.71 -45.51 15.49
CA GLY A 589 11.11 -45.56 15.03
C GLY A 589 12.07 -46.19 16.04
N VAL A 590 11.68 -46.36 17.31
CA VAL A 590 12.56 -46.90 18.35
C VAL A 590 12.54 -48.43 18.35
N TYR A 591 11.37 -49.04 18.10
CA TYR A 591 11.20 -50.48 18.19
C TYR A 591 10.93 -51.17 16.85
N ASN A 592 10.98 -50.41 15.75
CA ASN A 592 10.64 -50.87 14.40
C ASN A 592 9.25 -51.54 14.32
N LEU A 593 8.29 -51.03 15.06
CA LEU A 593 6.92 -51.50 15.08
C LEU A 593 6.01 -50.50 14.38
N SER A 594 5.23 -50.96 13.48
CA SER A 594 4.21 -50.17 12.76
C SER A 594 2.82 -50.58 13.23
N TYR A 595 2.11 -49.69 13.89
CA TYR A 595 0.70 -49.85 14.24
C TYR A 595 -0.16 -49.62 13.01
N PHE A 596 -1.18 -50.44 12.81
CA PHE A 596 -2.12 -50.25 11.70
C PHE A 596 -3.58 -50.54 12.11
N GLU A 597 -4.47 -49.87 11.44
CA GLU A 597 -5.91 -50.14 11.42
C GLU A 597 -6.37 -50.30 9.98
N ILE A 598 -6.90 -51.48 9.64
CA ILE A 598 -7.45 -51.78 8.34
C ILE A 598 -8.95 -52.02 8.48
N ILE A 599 -9.74 -51.36 7.66
CA ILE A 599 -11.19 -51.57 7.59
C ILE A 599 -11.47 -52.45 6.37
N LEU A 600 -12.11 -53.59 6.64
CA LEU A 600 -12.59 -54.54 5.62
C LEU A 600 -14.10 -54.39 5.49
N THR A 601 -14.59 -54.17 4.30
CA THR A 601 -16.03 -54.20 4.00
C THR A 601 -16.41 -55.61 3.63
N LEU A 602 -17.45 -56.18 4.24
CA LEU A 602 -17.92 -57.52 3.94
C LEU A 602 -18.76 -57.52 2.66
N LYS A 603 -18.61 -58.53 1.80
CA LYS A 603 -19.42 -58.73 0.59
C LYS A 603 -20.88 -59.06 0.91
N GLU A 604 -21.09 -59.80 1.96
CA GLU A 604 -22.42 -60.13 2.47
C GLU A 604 -22.51 -59.80 3.95
N GLN A 605 -23.69 -59.35 4.37
CA GLN A 605 -23.95 -59.13 5.78
C GLN A 605 -23.96 -60.48 6.51
N LEU A 606 -23.13 -60.57 7.52
CA LEU A 606 -23.22 -61.71 8.41
C LEU A 606 -24.54 -61.63 9.22
N ARG A 607 -25.43 -62.54 8.97
CA ARG A 607 -26.65 -62.72 9.78
C ARG A 607 -26.35 -63.65 10.90
N LYS A 608 -27.05 -63.44 12.02
CA LYS A 608 -27.05 -64.35 13.16
C LYS A 608 -27.65 -65.69 12.79
#